data_231e84185d1ec7deba989daab6cd6a5e
#
_entry.id   231e84185d1ec7deba989daab6cd6a5e
#
_cell.length_a   1.000
_cell.length_b   1.000
_cell.length_c   1.000
_cell.angle_alpha   90.00
_cell.angle_beta   90.00
_cell.angle_gamma   90.00
#
_symmetry.space_group_name_H-M   'P 1'
#
loop_
_entity.id
_entity.type
_entity.pdbx_description
1 polymer ?
#
loop_
_entity_poly.entity_id
_entity_poly.type
_entity_poly.pdbx_seq_one_letter_code
_entity_poly.pdbx_strand_id
1 'polypeptide(L)'
;MTVLYDSPGPRAQRRNRLFAVVIVAAIVAMGGWVVWQFASKGQLTEAKWQPFLTANLWTTYVLPGAIGTLTAAAVSIVLALALGLALGTGRLSEHRAVRWSCSVVVEFFRAVPVLIMMLFAYFLYALYDVLPSRQLALAGVITGLALYNGAVIAEIVRSGVHALPRGQREAASALGLRWGQTMRAILLPQAVTSMLPVLVSQMVVVLKDTAIGYQITFVEMVRQGTNIGSTYGNYIPALIVIAILMISVNAALSALATRLEGRLRRSRRATEPLAVDAD
;
A
#
# COMPACT_ATOMS: atom_id res chain seq x y z
N MET A 1 -11.90 17.00 31.36
CA MET A 1 -13.03 16.32 30.68
C MET A 1 -12.66 14.86 30.44
N THR A 2 -12.79 13.99 31.45
CA THR A 2 -12.35 12.57 31.44
C THR A 2 -13.54 11.61 31.65
N VAL A 3 -14.75 12.03 31.28
CA VAL A 3 -16.00 11.29 31.58
C VAL A 3 -16.38 10.26 30.52
N LEU A 4 -15.68 10.18 29.40
CA LEU A 4 -16.00 9.26 28.30
C LEU A 4 -15.34 7.88 28.38
N TYR A 5 -14.42 7.65 29.33
CA TYR A 5 -13.74 6.37 29.52
C TYR A 5 -13.73 5.99 31.00
N ASP A 6 -14.92 5.77 31.55
CA ASP A 6 -15.01 5.11 32.86
C ASP A 6 -14.46 3.68 32.73
N SER A 7 -13.49 3.34 33.58
CA SER A 7 -12.92 1.99 33.60
C SER A 7 -14.04 0.97 33.88
N PRO A 8 -14.14 -0.11 33.10
CA PRO A 8 -15.24 -1.06 33.26
C PRO A 8 -15.27 -1.60 34.69
N GLY A 9 -16.43 -1.52 35.34
CA GLY A 9 -16.65 -2.00 36.70
C GLY A 9 -16.37 -3.51 36.84
N PRO A 10 -16.24 -4.06 38.06
CA PRO A 10 -15.80 -5.45 38.32
C PRO A 10 -16.61 -6.51 37.57
N ARG A 11 -17.93 -6.30 37.43
CA ARG A 11 -18.81 -7.19 36.67
C ARG A 11 -18.52 -7.16 35.16
N ALA A 12 -18.28 -5.98 34.61
CA ALA A 12 -17.93 -5.79 33.21
C ALA A 12 -16.54 -6.40 32.90
N GLN A 13 -15.58 -6.22 33.80
CA GLN A 13 -14.23 -6.86 33.68
C GLN A 13 -14.32 -8.38 33.66
N ARG A 14 -15.12 -9.00 34.55
CA ARG A 14 -15.33 -10.47 34.56
C ARG A 14 -15.99 -10.93 33.27
N ARG A 15 -17.01 -10.24 32.80
CA ARG A 15 -17.66 -10.54 31.50
C ARG A 15 -16.69 -10.41 30.33
N ASN A 16 -15.90 -9.34 30.27
CA ASN A 16 -14.92 -9.15 29.21
C ASN A 16 -13.82 -10.21 29.24
N ARG A 17 -13.35 -10.65 30.43
CA ARG A 17 -12.42 -11.79 30.55
C ARG A 17 -13.05 -13.09 30.06
N LEU A 18 -14.31 -13.35 30.41
CA LEU A 18 -15.02 -14.53 29.92
C LEU A 18 -15.13 -14.52 28.41
N PHE A 19 -15.54 -13.37 27.81
CA PHE A 19 -15.57 -13.23 26.36
C PHE A 19 -14.20 -13.40 25.71
N ALA A 20 -13.15 -12.83 26.29
CA ALA A 20 -11.80 -13.00 25.79
C ALA A 20 -11.38 -14.49 25.81
N VAL A 21 -11.65 -15.21 26.91
CA VAL A 21 -11.36 -16.65 27.02
C VAL A 21 -12.15 -17.45 25.98
N VAL A 22 -13.44 -17.17 25.82
CA VAL A 22 -14.29 -17.85 24.82
C VAL A 22 -13.80 -17.59 23.41
N ILE A 23 -13.43 -16.33 23.07
CA ILE A 23 -12.89 -15.98 21.77
C ILE A 23 -11.55 -16.69 21.52
N VAL A 24 -10.64 -16.66 22.48
CA VAL A 24 -9.35 -17.36 22.37
C VAL A 24 -9.56 -18.87 22.20
N ALA A 25 -10.43 -19.47 23.02
CA ALA A 25 -10.78 -20.90 22.91
C ALA A 25 -11.36 -21.22 21.52
N ALA A 26 -12.26 -20.39 20.99
CA ALA A 26 -12.82 -20.56 19.65
C ALA A 26 -11.76 -20.45 18.55
N ILE A 27 -10.84 -19.49 18.65
CA ILE A 27 -9.71 -19.33 17.70
C ILE A 27 -8.79 -20.57 17.76
N VAL A 28 -8.44 -21.03 18.95
CA VAL A 28 -7.60 -22.24 19.14
C VAL A 28 -8.30 -23.49 18.60
N ALA A 29 -9.59 -23.66 18.90
CA ALA A 29 -10.39 -24.79 18.40
C ALA A 29 -10.48 -24.76 16.86
N MET A 30 -10.73 -23.60 16.27
CA MET A 30 -10.76 -23.41 14.82
C MET A 30 -9.38 -23.69 14.19
N GLY A 31 -8.29 -23.17 14.77
CA GLY A 31 -6.93 -23.45 14.33
C GLY A 31 -6.59 -24.94 14.40
N GLY A 32 -6.93 -25.59 15.51
CA GLY A 32 -6.76 -27.04 15.68
C GLY A 32 -7.56 -27.85 14.66
N TRP A 33 -8.80 -27.46 14.40
CA TRP A 33 -9.62 -28.10 13.36
C TRP A 33 -9.02 -27.93 11.95
N VAL A 34 -8.50 -26.74 11.59
CA VAL A 34 -7.82 -26.50 10.31
C VAL A 34 -6.58 -27.38 10.18
N VAL A 35 -5.74 -27.45 11.22
CA VAL A 35 -4.54 -28.31 11.22
C VAL A 35 -4.92 -29.79 11.09
N TRP A 36 -5.96 -30.24 11.81
CA TRP A 36 -6.49 -31.59 11.68
C TRP A 36 -6.99 -31.89 10.26
N GLN A 37 -7.71 -30.96 9.63
CA GLN A 37 -8.15 -31.10 8.23
C GLN A 37 -6.96 -31.19 7.26
N PHE A 38 -5.91 -30.42 7.49
CA PHE A 38 -4.69 -30.49 6.66
C PHE A 38 -3.98 -31.84 6.83
N ALA A 39 -3.87 -32.31 8.06
CA ALA A 39 -3.28 -33.62 8.36
C ALA A 39 -4.09 -34.74 7.72
N SER A 40 -5.41 -34.77 7.94
CA SER A 40 -6.31 -35.81 7.43
C SER A 40 -6.35 -35.87 5.89
N LYS A 41 -6.12 -34.74 5.22
CA LYS A 41 -6.04 -34.66 3.75
C LYS A 41 -4.61 -34.79 3.20
N GLY A 42 -3.66 -35.21 4.02
CA GLY A 42 -2.26 -35.43 3.62
C GLY A 42 -1.51 -34.17 3.20
N GLN A 43 -1.98 -32.96 3.57
CA GLN A 43 -1.31 -31.72 3.20
C GLN A 43 -0.02 -31.45 4.00
N LEU A 44 0.14 -32.17 5.14
CA LEU A 44 1.32 -32.07 6.01
C LEU A 44 2.35 -33.19 5.75
N THR A 45 2.14 -34.04 4.73
CA THR A 45 3.10 -35.11 4.38
C THR A 45 4.38 -34.51 3.81
N GLU A 46 5.51 -35.15 4.11
CA GLU A 46 6.84 -34.75 3.65
C GLU A 46 6.90 -34.54 2.12
N ALA A 47 6.29 -35.42 1.35
CA ALA A 47 6.24 -35.34 -0.10
C ALA A 47 5.66 -34.02 -0.64
N LYS A 48 4.73 -33.38 0.11
CA LYS A 48 4.15 -32.09 -0.28
C LYS A 48 5.07 -30.90 0.00
N TRP A 49 6.00 -31.04 0.96
CA TRP A 49 6.91 -29.97 1.40
C TRP A 49 8.31 -30.11 0.83
N GLN A 50 8.72 -31.33 0.46
CA GLN A 50 10.04 -31.64 -0.12
C GLN A 50 10.42 -30.73 -1.30
N PRO A 51 9.52 -30.36 -2.25
CA PRO A 51 9.89 -29.50 -3.36
C PRO A 51 10.48 -28.14 -2.93
N PHE A 52 10.05 -27.61 -1.77
CA PHE A 52 10.55 -26.33 -1.26
C PHE A 52 11.98 -26.38 -0.74
N LEU A 53 12.56 -27.57 -0.57
CA LEU A 53 13.96 -27.77 -0.22
C LEU A 53 14.89 -27.80 -1.44
N THR A 54 14.34 -27.74 -2.66
CA THR A 54 15.10 -27.80 -3.89
C THR A 54 15.41 -26.39 -4.43
N ALA A 55 16.66 -26.15 -4.82
CA ALA A 55 17.05 -24.87 -5.42
C ALA A 55 16.27 -24.57 -6.73
N ASN A 56 15.92 -25.60 -7.48
CA ASN A 56 15.18 -25.45 -8.74
C ASN A 56 13.82 -24.78 -8.56
N LEU A 57 13.05 -25.09 -7.49
CA LEU A 57 11.78 -24.45 -7.23
C LEU A 57 11.96 -22.95 -6.98
N TRP A 58 12.97 -22.56 -6.21
CA TRP A 58 13.24 -21.17 -5.88
C TRP A 58 13.67 -20.36 -7.09
N THR A 59 14.55 -20.90 -7.94
CA THR A 59 15.05 -20.20 -9.12
C THR A 59 14.03 -20.14 -10.25
N THR A 60 13.19 -21.15 -10.40
CA THR A 60 12.22 -21.25 -11.51
C THR A 60 10.91 -20.51 -11.20
N TYR A 61 10.47 -20.50 -9.94
CA TYR A 61 9.16 -19.94 -9.57
C TYR A 61 9.28 -18.75 -8.63
N VAL A 62 9.89 -18.94 -7.44
CA VAL A 62 9.86 -17.93 -6.38
C VAL A 62 10.62 -16.66 -6.79
N LEU A 63 11.83 -16.80 -7.31
CA LEU A 63 12.66 -15.66 -7.70
C LEU A 63 12.04 -14.83 -8.84
N PRO A 64 11.56 -15.42 -9.96
CA PRO A 64 10.85 -14.66 -10.98
C PRO A 64 9.58 -13.97 -10.45
N GLY A 65 8.82 -14.64 -9.58
CA GLY A 65 7.65 -14.06 -8.92
C GLY A 65 8.00 -12.86 -8.05
N ALA A 66 9.05 -12.98 -7.23
CA ALA A 66 9.54 -11.89 -6.38
C ALA A 66 10.02 -10.70 -7.21
N ILE A 67 10.81 -10.94 -8.26
CA ILE A 67 11.26 -9.89 -9.18
C ILE A 67 10.06 -9.19 -9.83
N GLY A 68 9.07 -9.95 -10.32
CA GLY A 68 7.87 -9.39 -10.92
C GLY A 68 7.11 -8.49 -9.93
N THR A 69 6.82 -9.00 -8.73
CA THR A 69 6.16 -8.24 -7.66
C THR A 69 6.90 -6.95 -7.33
N LEU A 70 8.21 -7.03 -7.07
CA LEU A 70 9.01 -5.87 -6.68
C LEU A 70 9.16 -4.86 -7.81
N THR A 71 9.33 -5.32 -9.05
CA THR A 71 9.44 -4.43 -10.22
C THR A 71 8.12 -3.68 -10.45
N ALA A 72 7.00 -4.41 -10.48
CA ALA A 72 5.68 -3.77 -10.64
C ALA A 72 5.40 -2.77 -9.52
N ALA A 73 5.66 -3.15 -8.26
CA ALA A 73 5.47 -2.26 -7.12
C ALA A 73 6.34 -1.00 -7.21
N ALA A 74 7.65 -1.15 -7.45
CA ALA A 74 8.58 -0.03 -7.49
C ALA A 74 8.21 0.98 -8.59
N VAL A 75 7.95 0.51 -9.82
CA VAL A 75 7.57 1.40 -10.92
C VAL A 75 6.22 2.06 -10.66
N SER A 76 5.23 1.29 -10.17
CA SER A 76 3.90 1.83 -9.85
C SER A 76 3.96 2.87 -8.72
N ILE A 77 4.78 2.67 -7.68
CA ILE A 77 4.97 3.62 -6.59
C ILE A 77 5.53 4.95 -7.12
N VAL A 78 6.57 4.89 -7.95
CA VAL A 78 7.17 6.11 -8.53
C VAL A 78 6.16 6.87 -9.36
N LEU A 79 5.44 6.18 -10.25
CA LEU A 79 4.42 6.80 -11.09
C LEU A 79 3.24 7.33 -10.27
N ALA A 80 2.76 6.57 -9.28
CA ALA A 80 1.68 6.98 -8.39
C ALA A 80 2.05 8.21 -7.56
N LEU A 81 3.28 8.31 -7.06
CA LEU A 81 3.77 9.50 -6.35
C LEU A 81 3.82 10.71 -7.28
N ALA A 82 4.35 10.57 -8.49
CA ALA A 82 4.41 11.66 -9.47
C ALA A 82 3.01 12.16 -9.86
N LEU A 83 2.11 11.25 -10.22
CA LEU A 83 0.72 11.56 -10.56
C LEU A 83 -0.03 12.15 -9.36
N GLY A 84 0.14 11.56 -8.19
CA GLY A 84 -0.52 12.00 -6.96
C GLY A 84 -0.11 13.39 -6.53
N LEU A 85 1.18 13.73 -6.61
CA LEU A 85 1.67 15.09 -6.36
C LEU A 85 1.13 16.08 -7.40
N ALA A 86 1.17 15.74 -8.68
CA ALA A 86 0.69 16.60 -9.76
C ALA A 86 -0.83 16.86 -9.64
N LEU A 87 -1.63 15.80 -9.51
CA LEU A 87 -3.08 15.92 -9.39
C LEU A 87 -3.50 16.55 -8.07
N GLY A 88 -2.84 16.20 -6.96
CA GLY A 88 -3.11 16.76 -5.63
C GLY A 88 -2.85 18.26 -5.57
N THR A 89 -1.73 18.71 -6.11
CA THR A 89 -1.44 20.15 -6.23
C THR A 89 -2.37 20.86 -7.22
N GLY A 90 -2.74 20.20 -8.33
CA GLY A 90 -3.73 20.71 -9.28
C GLY A 90 -5.11 20.94 -8.64
N ARG A 91 -5.55 20.04 -7.76
CA ARG A 91 -6.80 20.20 -6.99
C ARG A 91 -6.79 21.36 -5.98
N LEU A 92 -5.62 21.84 -5.63
CA LEU A 92 -5.42 23.00 -4.75
C LEU A 92 -5.23 24.31 -5.53
N SER A 93 -5.25 24.28 -6.87
CA SER A 93 -5.03 25.46 -7.72
C SER A 93 -6.13 26.52 -7.52
N GLU A 94 -5.73 27.79 -7.62
CA GLU A 94 -6.67 28.92 -7.66
C GLU A 94 -7.48 28.93 -8.97
N HIS A 95 -6.92 28.43 -10.07
CA HIS A 95 -7.60 28.34 -11.35
C HIS A 95 -8.71 27.29 -11.32
N ARG A 96 -9.96 27.75 -11.40
CA ARG A 96 -11.16 26.90 -11.30
C ARG A 96 -11.15 25.74 -12.31
N ALA A 97 -10.72 25.97 -13.54
CA ALA A 97 -10.65 24.94 -14.58
C ALA A 97 -9.68 23.82 -14.20
N VAL A 98 -8.45 24.16 -13.76
CA VAL A 98 -7.43 23.18 -13.34
C VAL A 98 -7.92 22.38 -12.13
N ARG A 99 -8.44 23.08 -11.12
CA ARG A 99 -8.97 22.43 -9.91
C ARG A 99 -10.10 21.46 -10.23
N TRP A 100 -11.04 21.85 -11.08
CA TRP A 100 -12.17 21.02 -11.46
C TRP A 100 -11.72 19.80 -12.26
N SER A 101 -10.89 19.98 -13.31
CA SER A 101 -10.39 18.89 -14.14
C SER A 101 -9.60 17.86 -13.31
N CYS A 102 -8.68 18.31 -12.45
CA CYS A 102 -7.94 17.41 -11.57
C CYS A 102 -8.88 16.69 -10.58
N SER A 103 -9.92 17.36 -10.09
CA SER A 103 -10.89 16.72 -9.19
C SER A 103 -11.68 15.63 -9.89
N VAL A 104 -12.18 15.87 -11.10
CA VAL A 104 -12.90 14.87 -11.90
C VAL A 104 -12.03 13.65 -12.17
N VAL A 105 -10.77 13.87 -12.59
CA VAL A 105 -9.83 12.78 -12.86
C VAL A 105 -9.57 11.94 -11.60
N VAL A 106 -9.31 12.60 -10.47
CA VAL A 106 -9.04 11.89 -9.21
C VAL A 106 -10.27 11.11 -8.73
N GLU A 107 -11.46 11.71 -8.74
CA GLU A 107 -12.68 11.02 -8.32
C GLU A 107 -13.02 9.84 -9.23
N PHE A 108 -12.80 9.98 -10.55
CA PHE A 108 -12.99 8.90 -11.51
C PHE A 108 -12.09 7.70 -11.18
N PHE A 109 -10.76 7.91 -11.09
CA PHE A 109 -9.83 6.80 -10.83
C PHE A 109 -9.97 6.20 -9.44
N ARG A 110 -10.48 6.92 -8.46
CA ARG A 110 -10.79 6.38 -7.13
C ARG A 110 -12.09 5.56 -7.12
N ALA A 111 -13.03 5.86 -7.99
CA ALA A 111 -14.29 5.16 -8.08
C ALA A 111 -14.19 3.83 -8.84
N VAL A 112 -13.23 3.71 -9.77
CA VAL A 112 -13.04 2.50 -10.58
C VAL A 112 -12.22 1.46 -9.81
N PRO A 113 -12.67 0.20 -9.70
CA PRO A 113 -11.88 -0.88 -9.10
C PRO A 113 -10.54 -1.06 -9.84
N VAL A 114 -9.44 -1.19 -9.07
CA VAL A 114 -8.09 -1.29 -9.65
C VAL A 114 -7.94 -2.45 -10.64
N LEU A 115 -8.59 -3.60 -10.40
CA LEU A 115 -8.59 -4.74 -11.32
C LEU A 115 -9.17 -4.36 -12.68
N ILE A 116 -10.26 -3.59 -12.71
CA ILE A 116 -10.89 -3.15 -13.97
C ILE A 116 -9.92 -2.25 -14.76
N MET A 117 -9.19 -1.37 -14.09
CA MET A 117 -8.16 -0.56 -14.74
C MET A 117 -7.01 -1.39 -15.30
N MET A 118 -6.55 -2.41 -14.54
CA MET A 118 -5.52 -3.34 -15.02
C MET A 118 -5.99 -4.09 -16.28
N LEU A 119 -7.19 -4.64 -16.25
CA LEU A 119 -7.80 -5.35 -17.39
C LEU A 119 -7.96 -4.43 -18.61
N PHE A 120 -8.50 -3.23 -18.38
CA PHE A 120 -8.69 -2.25 -19.45
C PHE A 120 -7.36 -1.87 -20.10
N ALA A 121 -6.34 -1.55 -19.29
CA ALA A 121 -5.02 -1.21 -19.79
C ALA A 121 -4.39 -2.39 -20.56
N TYR A 122 -4.49 -3.61 -20.01
CA TYR A 122 -3.98 -4.82 -20.64
C TYR A 122 -4.60 -5.04 -22.04
N PHE A 123 -5.94 -5.01 -22.14
CA PHE A 123 -6.62 -5.22 -23.39
C PHE A 123 -6.43 -4.06 -24.37
N LEU A 124 -6.38 -2.83 -23.88
CA LEU A 124 -6.09 -1.66 -24.72
C LEU A 124 -4.70 -1.78 -25.37
N TYR A 125 -3.68 -2.13 -24.59
CA TYR A 125 -2.32 -2.32 -25.11
C TYR A 125 -2.22 -3.51 -26.07
N ALA A 126 -2.97 -4.58 -25.82
CA ALA A 126 -3.02 -5.73 -26.71
C ALA A 126 -3.75 -5.42 -28.03
N LEU A 127 -4.85 -4.66 -27.97
CA LEU A 127 -5.65 -4.33 -29.17
C LEU A 127 -4.90 -3.42 -30.15
N TYR A 128 -4.11 -2.48 -29.62
CA TYR A 128 -3.36 -1.52 -30.44
C TYR A 128 -1.88 -1.87 -30.63
N ASP A 129 -1.46 -3.07 -30.25
CA ASP A 129 -0.07 -3.54 -30.34
C ASP A 129 0.96 -2.54 -29.80
N VAL A 130 0.60 -1.86 -28.68
CA VAL A 130 1.40 -0.79 -28.06
C VAL A 130 2.72 -1.34 -27.52
N LEU A 131 2.71 -2.61 -27.04
CA LEU A 131 3.82 -3.26 -26.39
C LEU A 131 3.91 -4.74 -26.83
N PRO A 132 5.11 -5.34 -26.81
CA PRO A 132 5.27 -6.78 -27.01
C PRO A 132 4.42 -7.59 -26.03
N SER A 133 3.84 -8.71 -26.49
CA SER A 133 2.93 -9.55 -25.69
C SER A 133 3.48 -9.93 -24.31
N ARG A 134 4.81 -10.13 -24.20
CA ARG A 134 5.50 -10.44 -22.95
C ARG A 134 5.38 -9.32 -21.88
N GLN A 135 5.19 -8.07 -22.31
CA GLN A 135 5.16 -6.90 -21.42
C GLN A 135 3.74 -6.42 -21.08
N LEU A 136 2.72 -6.92 -21.79
CA LEU A 136 1.33 -6.46 -21.64
C LEU A 136 0.83 -6.58 -20.20
N ALA A 137 1.04 -7.72 -19.56
CA ALA A 137 0.58 -7.95 -18.19
C ALA A 137 1.28 -7.03 -17.19
N LEU A 138 2.60 -6.86 -17.29
CA LEU A 138 3.35 -5.94 -16.45
C LEU A 138 2.88 -4.50 -16.64
N ALA A 139 2.72 -4.06 -17.89
CA ALA A 139 2.26 -2.70 -18.20
C ALA A 139 0.81 -2.46 -17.71
N GLY A 140 -0.08 -3.45 -17.86
CA GLY A 140 -1.44 -3.39 -17.34
C GLY A 140 -1.48 -3.22 -15.83
N VAL A 141 -0.67 -4.01 -15.09
CA VAL A 141 -0.54 -3.90 -13.63
C VAL A 141 0.00 -2.52 -13.24
N ILE A 142 1.11 -2.08 -13.85
CA ILE A 142 1.72 -0.78 -13.55
C ILE A 142 0.73 0.35 -13.80
N THR A 143 0.04 0.36 -14.93
CA THR A 143 -0.93 1.40 -15.26
C THR A 143 -2.11 1.43 -14.28
N GLY A 144 -2.71 0.28 -14.00
CA GLY A 144 -3.83 0.20 -13.05
C GLY A 144 -3.43 0.66 -11.66
N LEU A 145 -2.29 0.19 -11.15
CA LEU A 145 -1.77 0.59 -9.83
C LEU A 145 -1.38 2.07 -9.79
N ALA A 146 -0.72 2.59 -10.82
CA ALA A 146 -0.28 3.97 -10.86
C ALA A 146 -1.46 4.96 -10.89
N LEU A 147 -2.49 4.68 -11.68
CA LEU A 147 -3.67 5.54 -11.78
C LEU A 147 -4.49 5.53 -10.50
N TYR A 148 -4.80 4.34 -9.96
CA TYR A 148 -5.57 4.22 -8.72
C TYR A 148 -4.83 4.84 -7.54
N ASN A 149 -3.60 4.41 -7.28
CA ASN A 149 -2.84 4.88 -6.13
C ASN A 149 -2.40 6.34 -6.30
N GLY A 150 -2.16 6.80 -7.53
CA GLY A 150 -1.93 8.21 -7.83
C GLY A 150 -3.12 9.09 -7.44
N ALA A 151 -4.33 8.64 -7.74
CA ALA A 151 -5.55 9.33 -7.31
C ALA A 151 -5.73 9.33 -5.78
N VAL A 152 -5.42 8.21 -5.10
CA VAL A 152 -5.43 8.14 -3.63
C VAL A 152 -4.38 9.07 -3.02
N ILE A 153 -3.16 9.08 -3.55
CA ILE A 153 -2.08 9.96 -3.09
C ILE A 153 -2.44 11.44 -3.34
N ALA A 154 -3.10 11.77 -4.45
CA ALA A 154 -3.59 13.12 -4.70
C ALA A 154 -4.55 13.62 -3.61
N GLU A 155 -5.42 12.75 -3.11
CA GLU A 155 -6.31 13.06 -1.99
C GLU A 155 -5.55 13.20 -0.67
N ILE A 156 -4.55 12.34 -0.42
CA ILE A 156 -3.68 12.46 0.76
C ILE A 156 -2.98 13.82 0.75
N VAL A 157 -2.39 14.23 -0.38
CA VAL A 157 -1.71 15.52 -0.52
C VAL A 157 -2.67 16.70 -0.29
N ARG A 158 -3.85 16.64 -0.92
CA ARG A 158 -4.89 17.68 -0.75
C ARG A 158 -5.30 17.80 0.72
N SER A 159 -5.60 16.69 1.37
CA SER A 159 -6.01 16.63 2.78
C SER A 159 -4.89 17.11 3.71
N GLY A 160 -3.63 16.75 3.42
CA GLY A 160 -2.47 17.19 4.17
C GLY A 160 -2.28 18.71 4.14
N VAL A 161 -2.46 19.34 2.97
CA VAL A 161 -2.39 20.81 2.86
C VAL A 161 -3.55 21.47 3.60
N HIS A 162 -4.75 20.90 3.55
CA HIS A 162 -5.90 21.45 4.29
C HIS A 162 -5.80 21.30 5.81
N ALA A 163 -5.07 20.30 6.28
CA ALA A 163 -4.83 20.06 7.71
C ALA A 163 -3.81 21.03 8.34
N LEU A 164 -3.05 21.78 7.52
CA LEU A 164 -2.11 22.78 8.05
C LEU A 164 -2.82 23.96 8.70
N PRO A 165 -2.22 24.56 9.77
CA PRO A 165 -2.77 25.75 10.41
C PRO A 165 -2.99 26.88 9.41
N ARG A 166 -4.15 27.54 9.47
CA ARG A 166 -4.51 28.66 8.56
C ARG A 166 -3.51 29.80 8.58
N GLY A 167 -2.89 30.07 9.74
CA GLY A 167 -1.87 31.10 9.90
C GLY A 167 -0.67 30.96 8.96
N GLN A 168 -0.33 29.74 8.52
CA GLN A 168 0.74 29.54 7.52
C GLN A 168 0.40 30.21 6.16
N ARG A 169 -0.85 30.13 5.75
CA ARG A 169 -1.33 30.76 4.51
C ARG A 169 -1.48 32.27 4.67
N GLU A 170 -2.00 32.70 5.81
CA GLU A 170 -2.21 34.12 6.15
C GLU A 170 -0.87 34.86 6.23
N ALA A 171 0.14 34.26 6.91
CA ALA A 171 1.49 34.82 6.99
C ALA A 171 2.15 34.93 5.61
N ALA A 172 2.01 33.90 4.77
CA ALA A 172 2.52 33.94 3.40
C ALA A 172 1.89 35.06 2.57
N SER A 173 0.57 35.25 2.72
CA SER A 173 -0.15 36.32 2.04
C SER A 173 0.28 37.70 2.55
N ALA A 174 0.51 37.88 3.85
CA ALA A 174 1.01 39.12 4.44
C ALA A 174 2.42 39.50 3.92
N LEU A 175 3.24 38.49 3.57
CA LEU A 175 4.55 38.69 2.91
C LEU A 175 4.45 38.91 1.40
N GLY A 176 3.22 39.00 0.83
CA GLY A 176 3.02 39.21 -0.61
C GLY A 176 3.37 38.00 -1.48
N LEU A 177 3.51 36.80 -0.94
CA LEU A 177 3.81 35.60 -1.71
C LEU A 177 2.62 35.21 -2.59
N ARG A 178 2.90 34.93 -3.87
CA ARG A 178 1.91 34.39 -4.79
C ARG A 178 1.54 32.95 -4.38
N TRP A 179 0.35 32.50 -4.72
CA TRP A 179 -0.13 31.16 -4.39
C TRP A 179 0.87 30.05 -4.73
N GLY A 180 1.47 30.07 -5.93
CA GLY A 180 2.46 29.08 -6.33
C GLY A 180 3.73 29.07 -5.46
N GLN A 181 4.17 30.23 -4.99
CA GLN A 181 5.30 30.37 -4.07
C GLN A 181 4.92 29.83 -2.69
N THR A 182 3.76 30.23 -2.17
CA THR A 182 3.23 29.73 -0.91
C THR A 182 3.10 28.20 -0.92
N MET A 183 2.55 27.65 -2.03
CA MET A 183 2.38 26.20 -2.17
C MET A 183 3.71 25.46 -2.17
N ARG A 184 4.67 25.88 -3.00
CA ARG A 184 5.96 25.19 -3.18
C ARG A 184 6.89 25.36 -2.00
N ALA A 185 6.97 26.57 -1.43
CA ALA A 185 7.96 26.89 -0.41
C ALA A 185 7.48 26.60 1.01
N ILE A 186 6.17 26.65 1.27
CA ILE A 186 5.63 26.61 2.63
C ILE A 186 4.68 25.42 2.83
N LEU A 187 3.57 25.34 2.07
CA LEU A 187 2.50 24.41 2.37
C LEU A 187 2.84 22.97 1.95
N LEU A 188 3.29 22.75 0.72
CA LEU A 188 3.54 21.40 0.21
C LEU A 188 4.65 20.66 0.97
N PRO A 189 5.82 21.28 1.30
CA PRO A 189 6.83 20.59 2.09
C PRO A 189 6.35 20.20 3.50
N GLN A 190 5.53 21.04 4.14
CA GLN A 190 4.96 20.74 5.45
C GLN A 190 3.90 19.65 5.36
N ALA A 191 2.99 19.73 4.38
CA ALA A 191 1.96 18.73 4.15
C ALA A 191 2.56 17.34 3.85
N VAL A 192 3.51 17.25 2.92
CA VAL A 192 4.17 15.99 2.58
C VAL A 192 4.83 15.38 3.81
N THR A 193 5.52 16.20 4.60
CA THR A 193 6.19 15.69 5.83
C THR A 193 5.18 15.19 6.88
N SER A 194 4.07 15.89 7.07
CA SER A 194 3.03 15.46 8.03
C SER A 194 2.30 14.20 7.56
N MET A 195 2.19 13.99 6.23
CA MET A 195 1.53 12.84 5.63
C MET A 195 2.47 11.66 5.33
N LEU A 196 3.77 11.76 5.62
CA LEU A 196 4.74 10.68 5.39
C LEU A 196 4.27 9.31 5.89
N PRO A 197 3.71 9.15 7.11
CA PRO A 197 3.23 7.84 7.57
C PRO A 197 2.14 7.25 6.68
N VAL A 198 1.22 8.10 6.22
CA VAL A 198 0.11 7.68 5.35
C VAL A 198 0.63 7.33 3.95
N LEU A 199 1.56 8.12 3.40
CA LEU A 199 2.19 7.84 2.11
C LEU A 199 2.97 6.53 2.14
N VAL A 200 3.71 6.27 3.22
CA VAL A 200 4.42 5.01 3.45
C VAL A 200 3.45 3.83 3.52
N SER A 201 2.36 3.97 4.26
CA SER A 201 1.31 2.94 4.32
C SER A 201 0.71 2.67 2.93
N GLN A 202 0.54 3.70 2.11
CA GLN A 202 0.05 3.54 0.73
C GLN A 202 1.04 2.78 -0.16
N MET A 203 2.34 2.95 0.01
CA MET A 203 3.36 2.16 -0.73
C MET A 203 3.25 0.66 -0.40
N VAL A 204 2.98 0.31 0.86
CA VAL A 204 2.73 -1.08 1.26
C VAL A 204 1.44 -1.63 0.64
N VAL A 205 0.41 -0.79 0.49
CA VAL A 205 -0.82 -1.16 -0.23
C VAL A 205 -0.50 -1.46 -1.70
N VAL A 206 0.25 -0.59 -2.39
CA VAL A 206 0.68 -0.84 -3.79
C VAL A 206 1.38 -2.19 -3.93
N LEU A 207 2.30 -2.52 -3.02
CA LEU A 207 3.02 -3.80 -3.06
C LEU A 207 2.07 -4.99 -2.92
N LYS A 208 1.09 -4.93 -2.02
CA LYS A 208 0.09 -5.99 -1.86
C LYS A 208 -0.80 -6.11 -3.10
N ASP A 209 -1.19 -5.00 -3.68
CA ASP A 209 -2.11 -4.93 -4.81
C ASP A 209 -1.49 -5.46 -6.11
N THR A 210 -0.14 -5.63 -6.18
CA THR A 210 0.49 -6.34 -7.30
C THR A 210 -0.05 -7.77 -7.46
N ALA A 211 -0.47 -8.41 -6.37
CA ALA A 211 -1.08 -9.74 -6.39
C ALA A 211 -2.38 -9.81 -7.20
N ILE A 212 -3.09 -8.68 -7.38
CA ILE A 212 -4.29 -8.60 -8.23
C ILE A 212 -3.92 -8.88 -9.70
N GLY A 213 -2.67 -8.61 -10.09
CA GLY A 213 -2.12 -8.90 -11.41
C GLY A 213 -2.16 -10.39 -11.80
N TYR A 214 -2.32 -11.30 -10.83
CA TYR A 214 -2.61 -12.71 -11.09
C TYR A 214 -3.76 -12.89 -12.10
N GLN A 215 -4.79 -12.07 -12.02
CA GLN A 215 -5.99 -12.16 -12.85
C GLN A 215 -5.73 -11.87 -14.34
N ILE A 216 -4.68 -11.11 -14.65
CA ILE A 216 -4.24 -10.80 -16.03
C ILE A 216 -2.97 -11.55 -16.42
N THR A 217 -2.75 -12.70 -15.80
CA THR A 217 -1.62 -13.59 -16.06
C THR A 217 -0.22 -13.00 -15.76
N PHE A 218 -0.15 -11.92 -14.99
CA PHE A 218 1.12 -11.33 -14.60
C PHE A 218 1.94 -12.29 -13.74
N VAL A 219 3.24 -12.40 -14.03
CA VAL A 219 4.17 -13.26 -13.30
C VAL A 219 4.60 -12.54 -12.02
N GLU A 220 3.91 -12.84 -10.93
CA GLU A 220 4.16 -12.32 -9.58
C GLU A 220 4.06 -13.47 -8.55
N MET A 221 4.26 -13.18 -7.28
CA MET A 221 4.38 -14.19 -6.22
C MET A 221 3.17 -15.13 -6.12
N VAL A 222 1.93 -14.62 -6.17
CA VAL A 222 0.71 -15.44 -6.03
C VAL A 222 0.52 -16.31 -7.27
N ARG A 223 0.78 -15.77 -8.47
CA ARG A 223 0.77 -16.54 -9.72
C ARG A 223 1.76 -17.69 -9.66
N GLN A 224 2.96 -17.42 -9.18
CA GLN A 224 3.97 -18.48 -9.05
C GLN A 224 3.60 -19.50 -7.97
N GLY A 225 2.97 -19.09 -6.89
CA GLY A 225 2.41 -20.03 -5.90
C GLY A 225 1.40 -21.00 -6.49
N THR A 226 0.50 -20.51 -7.35
CA THR A 226 -0.47 -21.37 -8.04
C THR A 226 0.21 -22.27 -9.07
N ASN A 227 1.25 -21.79 -9.77
CA ASN A 227 2.04 -22.60 -10.70
C ASN A 227 2.78 -23.74 -9.96
N ILE A 228 3.39 -23.46 -8.80
CA ILE A 228 4.00 -24.49 -7.92
C ILE A 228 2.94 -25.51 -7.53
N GLY A 229 1.78 -25.04 -7.03
CA GLY A 229 0.67 -25.90 -6.62
C GLY A 229 0.20 -26.84 -7.73
N SER A 230 0.11 -26.33 -8.96
CA SER A 230 -0.27 -27.07 -10.16
C SER A 230 0.78 -28.10 -10.56
N THR A 231 2.07 -27.71 -10.57
CA THR A 231 3.18 -28.57 -11.01
C THR A 231 3.43 -29.72 -10.05
N TYR A 232 3.41 -29.45 -8.73
CA TYR A 232 3.75 -30.43 -7.69
C TYR A 232 2.53 -31.02 -6.97
N GLY A 233 1.31 -30.63 -7.35
CA GLY A 233 0.07 -31.07 -6.69
C GLY A 233 -0.03 -30.65 -5.20
N ASN A 234 0.57 -29.52 -4.82
CA ASN A 234 0.72 -29.07 -3.43
C ASN A 234 0.27 -27.62 -3.22
N TYR A 235 -0.93 -27.24 -3.69
CA TYR A 235 -1.46 -25.87 -3.63
C TYR A 235 -1.43 -25.27 -2.22
N ILE A 236 -1.83 -26.03 -1.18
CA ILE A 236 -1.90 -25.50 0.18
C ILE A 236 -0.50 -25.15 0.71
N PRO A 237 0.50 -26.07 0.69
CA PRO A 237 1.87 -25.72 1.03
C PRO A 237 2.42 -24.54 0.20
N ALA A 238 2.17 -24.53 -1.11
CA ALA A 238 2.65 -23.47 -1.98
C ALA A 238 2.09 -22.10 -1.57
N LEU A 239 0.79 -21.98 -1.38
CA LEU A 239 0.17 -20.74 -0.96
C LEU A 239 0.60 -20.30 0.44
N ILE A 240 0.84 -21.24 1.37
CA ILE A 240 1.37 -20.92 2.71
C ILE A 240 2.77 -20.33 2.59
N VAL A 241 3.68 -20.96 1.82
CA VAL A 241 5.05 -20.45 1.64
C VAL A 241 5.03 -19.06 0.99
N ILE A 242 4.24 -18.89 -0.08
CA ILE A 242 4.10 -17.59 -0.75
C ILE A 242 3.49 -16.53 0.19
N ALA A 243 2.49 -16.88 0.99
CA ALA A 243 1.92 -15.95 1.97
C ALA A 243 2.97 -15.50 3.00
N ILE A 244 3.77 -16.43 3.53
CA ILE A 244 4.86 -16.10 4.46
C ILE A 244 5.88 -15.17 3.79
N LEU A 245 6.28 -15.45 2.56
CA LEU A 245 7.20 -14.60 1.82
C LEU A 245 6.62 -13.20 1.57
N MET A 246 5.35 -13.11 1.15
CA MET A 246 4.67 -11.83 0.95
C MET A 246 4.55 -11.03 2.24
N ILE A 247 4.20 -11.69 3.36
CA ILE A 247 4.17 -11.05 4.69
C ILE A 247 5.57 -10.53 5.05
N SER A 248 6.60 -11.32 4.83
CA SER A 248 8.00 -10.94 5.13
C SER A 248 8.45 -9.74 4.31
N VAL A 249 8.17 -9.73 3.00
CA VAL A 249 8.49 -8.60 2.11
C VAL A 249 7.73 -7.34 2.51
N ASN A 250 6.43 -7.45 2.80
CA ASN A 250 5.62 -6.33 3.28
C ASN A 250 6.11 -5.79 4.63
N ALA A 251 6.49 -6.67 5.57
CA ALA A 251 7.04 -6.27 6.87
C ALA A 251 8.39 -5.58 6.71
N ALA A 252 9.26 -6.09 5.83
CA ALA A 252 10.56 -5.47 5.53
C ALA A 252 10.38 -4.07 4.91
N LEU A 253 9.46 -3.93 3.93
CA LEU A 253 9.16 -2.63 3.32
C LEU A 253 8.61 -1.65 4.37
N SER A 254 7.66 -2.09 5.21
CA SER A 254 7.10 -1.27 6.29
C SER A 254 8.17 -0.81 7.27
N ALA A 255 9.06 -1.72 7.69
CA ALA A 255 10.15 -1.39 8.61
C ALA A 255 11.15 -0.39 7.99
N LEU A 256 11.52 -0.59 6.72
CA LEU A 256 12.40 0.33 5.99
C LEU A 256 11.77 1.72 5.89
N ALA A 257 10.52 1.79 5.51
CA ALA A 257 9.77 3.01 5.33
C ALA A 257 9.62 3.79 6.66
N THR A 258 9.30 3.11 7.77
CA THR A 258 9.23 3.73 9.10
C THR A 258 10.60 4.26 9.57
N ARG A 259 11.69 3.55 9.24
CA ARG A 259 13.06 4.04 9.55
C ARG A 259 13.40 5.29 8.76
N LEU A 260 13.04 5.35 7.47
CA LEU A 260 13.26 6.53 6.63
C LEU A 260 12.45 7.73 7.13
N GLU A 261 11.18 7.52 7.49
CA GLU A 261 10.34 8.54 8.12
C GLU A 261 10.96 9.09 9.39
N GLY A 262 11.42 8.21 10.29
CA GLY A 262 12.07 8.62 11.55
C GLY A 262 13.33 9.46 11.34
N ARG A 263 14.12 9.16 10.29
CA ARG A 263 15.30 9.95 9.92
C ARG A 263 14.92 11.34 9.41
N LEU A 264 13.94 11.42 8.50
CA LEU A 264 13.46 12.68 7.93
C LEU A 264 12.85 13.61 8.99
N ARG A 265 12.11 13.07 9.95
CA ARG A 265 11.55 13.84 11.07
C ARG A 265 12.64 14.39 12.02
N ARG A 266 13.67 13.59 12.31
CA ARG A 266 14.80 14.02 13.19
C ARG A 266 15.63 15.12 12.55
N SER A 267 15.94 15.02 11.27
CA SER A 267 16.67 16.05 10.52
C SER A 267 16.00 17.42 10.58
N ARG A 268 14.65 17.47 10.55
CA ARG A 268 13.91 18.74 10.65
C ARG A 268 13.88 19.33 12.06
N ARG A 269 13.77 18.52 13.11
CA ARG A 269 13.80 19.01 14.49
C ARG A 269 15.16 19.63 14.86
N ALA A 270 16.25 19.15 14.24
CA ALA A 270 17.57 19.71 14.42
C ALA A 270 17.75 21.08 13.72
N THR A 271 16.87 21.44 12.79
CA THR A 271 16.92 22.70 12.02
C THR A 271 15.92 23.76 12.55
N GLU A 272 15.08 23.39 13.53
CA GLU A 272 14.15 24.34 14.15
C GLU A 272 14.93 25.18 15.18
N PRO A 273 15.04 26.53 15.00
CA PRO A 273 15.70 27.38 16.00
C PRO A 273 14.95 27.23 17.33
N LEU A 274 15.71 27.07 18.43
CA LEU A 274 15.16 27.16 19.78
C LEU A 274 14.28 28.41 19.83
N ALA A 275 12.98 28.22 20.12
CA ALA A 275 12.11 29.32 20.45
C ALA A 275 12.78 30.06 21.61
N VAL A 276 13.22 31.29 21.33
CA VAL A 276 13.72 32.19 22.38
C VAL A 276 12.48 32.44 23.26
N ASP A 277 12.50 31.89 24.46
CA ASP A 277 11.58 32.26 25.52
C ASP A 277 11.71 33.78 25.71
N ALA A 278 10.73 34.50 25.15
CA ALA A 278 10.55 35.91 25.43
C ALA A 278 9.72 35.97 26.73
N ASP A 279 10.45 36.20 27.84
CA ASP A 279 9.89 36.63 29.11
C ASP A 279 9.18 38.00 28.96
#